data_c034f1cc4cc68da4d213dd180bf9bc1a
#
_entry.id   c034f1cc4cc68da4d213dd180bf9bc1a
#
_cell.length_a   1.000
_cell.length_b   1.000
_cell.length_c   1.000
_cell.angle_alpha   90.00
_cell.angle_beta   90.00
_cell.angle_gamma   90.00
#
_symmetry.space_group_name_H-M   'P 1'
#
loop_
_entity.id
_entity.type
_entity.pdbx_description
1 polymer ?
#
loop_
_entity_poly.entity_id
_entity_poly.type
_entity_poly.pdbx_seq_one_letter_code
_entity_poly.pdbx_strand_id
1 'polypeptide(L)'
;MKKRWIALITCFAMLFVLALAGCSGSNDPGNSQNPGGGNSQQPQGGGEPTGATVQGVTDTEILVGNTAATTGAFAGVGVPFNAGLEAALKEYNDNGGFHGRSVRLIHYDDGFDAAQGMTYTKTLAETDKVFALVGHFGTNTVGATLDYIKEMGIPMVYAATGISELYQEGATGKAACVFSVQPIYNAEGRVLLARALASTEGGYGLGGTKIGVISTTSDDGEGLLAGIKRQAQEGNFDIVYQEVQADATDYSAAVNVLKNNGCDVVIAAMNQAPLVTVMGSMRDANYNAKVITSYVSASAATLGALVADGSVTADRPIYATSWLDTGTEEGMADYLVFADVMLAWEAENGVAAADTYVLNSYAMAGYIAGKTFIHGLNQLDAMGLDINWENFIKAMENAPFSLPMGGEINYAGGDRLGVVDLALNTISLEVDAETGAYTLVTVSPIVSLDDVWAHVG
;
A
#
# COMPACT_ATOMS: atom_id res chain seq x y z
N MET A 1 -1.49 -33.55 -5.94
CA MET A 1 -2.17 -32.45 -6.64
C MET A 1 -1.28 -31.22 -6.84
N LYS A 2 -0.29 -30.95 -5.98
CA LYS A 2 0.63 -29.78 -6.07
C LYS A 2 1.56 -29.75 -7.31
N LYS A 3 1.82 -30.84 -7.99
CA LYS A 3 2.72 -30.90 -9.16
C LYS A 3 2.07 -30.58 -10.53
N ARG A 4 0.75 -30.37 -10.60
CA ARG A 4 0.07 -30.13 -11.87
C ARG A 4 -0.18 -28.64 -12.18
N TRP A 5 -0.08 -27.75 -11.18
CA TRP A 5 -0.36 -26.33 -11.31
C TRP A 5 0.87 -25.51 -11.72
N ILE A 6 2.07 -25.94 -11.31
CA ILE A 6 3.34 -25.26 -11.69
C ILE A 6 3.64 -25.41 -13.20
N ALA A 7 3.13 -26.47 -13.85
CA ALA A 7 3.35 -26.70 -15.28
C ALA A 7 2.50 -25.80 -16.21
N LEU A 8 1.51 -25.07 -15.71
CA LEU A 8 0.66 -24.20 -16.53
C LEU A 8 1.25 -22.79 -16.71
N ILE A 9 2.08 -22.33 -15.79
CA ILE A 9 2.74 -21.02 -15.89
C ILE A 9 3.90 -21.05 -16.90
N THR A 10 4.57 -22.17 -17.07
CA THR A 10 5.70 -22.34 -18.00
C THR A 10 5.31 -22.52 -19.49
N CYS A 11 4.05 -22.84 -19.80
CA CYS A 11 3.62 -23.06 -21.19
C CYS A 11 3.18 -21.78 -21.93
N PHE A 12 2.94 -20.67 -21.23
CA PHE A 12 2.47 -19.43 -21.90
C PHE A 12 3.59 -18.49 -22.35
N ALA A 13 4.80 -18.66 -21.84
CA ALA A 13 5.96 -17.82 -22.17
C ALA A 13 6.69 -18.18 -23.48
N MET A 14 6.31 -19.25 -24.19
CA MET A 14 7.06 -19.73 -25.36
C MET A 14 6.35 -19.61 -26.71
N LEU A 15 5.26 -18.87 -26.84
CA LEU A 15 4.48 -18.82 -28.09
C LEU A 15 4.40 -17.45 -28.79
N PHE A 16 5.22 -16.45 -28.43
CA PHE A 16 5.20 -15.13 -29.08
C PHE A 16 6.57 -14.65 -29.59
N VAL A 17 7.30 -15.50 -30.31
CA VAL A 17 8.42 -15.04 -31.16
C VAL A 17 8.23 -15.66 -32.54
N LEU A 18 7.54 -14.97 -33.42
CA LEU A 18 7.68 -15.08 -34.88
C LEU A 18 6.59 -14.27 -35.61
N ALA A 19 6.84 -12.98 -35.85
CA ALA A 19 6.38 -12.25 -37.02
C ALA A 19 6.74 -10.76 -36.95
N LEU A 20 7.95 -10.38 -37.36
CA LEU A 20 8.25 -9.02 -37.82
C LEU A 20 9.31 -9.09 -38.88
N ALA A 21 8.88 -9.00 -40.12
CA ALA A 21 9.75 -8.67 -41.23
C ALA A 21 8.98 -7.79 -42.26
N GLY A 22 9.50 -6.55 -42.48
CA GLY A 22 9.32 -5.76 -43.69
C GLY A 22 8.20 -4.72 -43.64
N CYS A 23 8.39 -3.45 -43.87
CA CYS A 23 9.13 -2.70 -44.87
C CYS A 23 9.15 -1.21 -44.56
N SER A 24 10.25 -0.61 -44.91
CA SER A 24 10.58 0.82 -44.91
C SER A 24 9.79 1.66 -45.92
N GLY A 25 9.60 2.96 -45.62
CA GLY A 25 9.20 3.95 -46.62
C GLY A 25 9.12 5.35 -46.04
N SER A 26 10.10 6.16 -46.42
CA SER A 26 10.42 7.52 -46.03
C SER A 26 9.51 8.60 -46.62
N ASN A 27 9.51 9.77 -45.96
CA ASN A 27 9.64 11.15 -46.41
C ASN A 27 8.53 12.14 -46.05
N ASP A 28 8.99 13.15 -45.46
CA ASP A 28 8.65 14.52 -45.08
C ASP A 28 8.31 15.45 -46.28
N PRO A 29 8.08 16.76 -46.11
CA PRO A 29 7.10 17.55 -45.33
C PRO A 29 6.32 18.57 -46.19
N GLY A 30 5.38 19.32 -45.61
CA GLY A 30 4.92 20.54 -46.31
C GLY A 30 3.56 21.12 -45.97
N ASN A 31 3.57 22.05 -45.06
CA ASN A 31 2.98 23.40 -45.12
C ASN A 31 1.51 23.71 -45.49
N SER A 32 0.85 24.33 -44.54
CA SER A 32 0.02 25.57 -44.63
C SER A 32 -1.40 25.58 -45.18
N GLN A 33 -2.19 26.26 -44.38
CA GLN A 33 -3.27 27.23 -44.65
C GLN A 33 -4.73 26.78 -44.49
N ASN A 34 -5.31 27.37 -43.44
CA ASN A 34 -6.74 27.69 -43.30
C ASN A 34 -7.16 28.71 -44.39
N PRO A 35 -8.39 28.74 -44.90
CA PRO A 35 -9.48 29.39 -44.18
C PRO A 35 -10.91 28.88 -44.53
N GLY A 36 -11.88 29.23 -43.67
CA GLY A 36 -13.19 29.60 -44.16
C GLY A 36 -14.40 28.80 -43.65
N GLY A 37 -15.10 29.41 -42.80
CA GLY A 37 -16.51 29.56 -42.49
C GLY A 37 -17.53 28.54 -43.07
N GLY A 38 -18.32 28.00 -42.16
CA GLY A 38 -19.52 27.23 -42.47
C GLY A 38 -20.42 27.14 -41.27
N ASN A 39 -21.41 28.01 -41.25
CA ASN A 39 -22.54 28.07 -40.34
C ASN A 39 -23.36 26.77 -40.44
N SER A 40 -23.57 26.04 -39.33
CA SER A 40 -24.59 24.99 -39.31
C SER A 40 -25.21 24.89 -37.91
N GLN A 41 -26.41 25.18 -37.92
CA GLN A 41 -27.54 25.04 -36.99
C GLN A 41 -27.35 24.06 -35.83
N GLN A 42 -27.61 24.59 -34.65
CA GLN A 42 -27.81 23.93 -33.37
C GLN A 42 -29.12 23.12 -33.42
N PRO A 43 -29.13 21.86 -32.99
CA PRO A 43 -30.37 21.21 -32.63
C PRO A 43 -30.70 21.61 -31.19
N GLN A 44 -31.76 22.41 -31.05
CA GLN A 44 -32.47 22.59 -29.78
C GLN A 44 -33.24 21.30 -29.47
N GLY A 45 -33.02 20.75 -28.27
CA GLY A 45 -33.89 19.71 -27.73
C GLY A 45 -33.15 18.76 -26.80
N GLY A 46 -32.81 19.21 -25.61
CA GLY A 46 -32.39 18.35 -24.50
C GLY A 46 -32.68 19.06 -23.20
N GLY A 47 -33.64 18.54 -22.44
CA GLY A 47 -34.03 19.13 -21.15
C GLY A 47 -32.81 19.31 -20.24
N GLU A 48 -32.79 20.40 -19.50
CA GLU A 48 -31.83 20.65 -18.44
C GLU A 48 -31.85 19.45 -17.46
N PRO A 49 -30.69 18.89 -17.07
CA PRO A 49 -30.65 17.92 -16.01
C PRO A 49 -31.04 18.66 -14.71
N THR A 50 -32.17 18.33 -14.16
CA THR A 50 -32.67 18.85 -12.87
C THR A 50 -32.00 18.16 -11.67
N GLY A 51 -30.75 17.79 -11.78
CA GLY A 51 -29.93 17.24 -10.71
C GLY A 51 -28.74 18.15 -10.42
N ALA A 52 -28.49 18.43 -9.14
CA ALA A 52 -27.27 19.11 -8.72
C ALA A 52 -26.07 18.32 -9.27
N THR A 53 -25.18 18.99 -9.99
CA THR A 53 -23.98 18.38 -10.54
C THR A 53 -23.09 17.91 -9.37
N VAL A 54 -22.83 16.60 -9.31
CA VAL A 54 -21.96 16.03 -8.29
C VAL A 54 -20.51 16.22 -8.75
N GLN A 55 -19.67 16.72 -7.85
CA GLN A 55 -18.25 16.91 -8.13
C GLN A 55 -17.62 15.59 -8.59
N GLY A 56 -16.87 15.62 -9.71
CA GLY A 56 -16.15 14.48 -10.24
C GLY A 56 -17.02 13.41 -10.91
N VAL A 57 -18.33 13.65 -11.08
CA VAL A 57 -19.23 12.68 -11.72
C VAL A 57 -19.86 13.30 -12.96
N THR A 58 -19.69 12.62 -14.09
CA THR A 58 -20.32 12.95 -15.37
C THR A 58 -21.23 11.83 -15.85
N ASP A 59 -21.80 11.94 -17.03
CA ASP A 59 -22.59 10.85 -17.61
C ASP A 59 -21.76 9.63 -17.99
N THR A 60 -20.44 9.80 -18.20
CA THR A 60 -19.53 8.76 -18.70
C THR A 60 -18.37 8.41 -17.78
N GLU A 61 -18.06 9.27 -16.80
CA GLU A 61 -16.88 9.12 -15.95
C GLU A 61 -17.15 9.47 -14.50
N ILE A 62 -16.42 8.80 -13.59
CA ILE A 62 -16.19 9.17 -12.20
C ILE A 62 -14.69 9.47 -12.07
N LEU A 63 -14.35 10.70 -11.72
CA LEU A 63 -12.96 11.13 -11.54
C LEU A 63 -12.51 10.84 -10.12
N VAL A 64 -11.44 10.11 -9.96
CA VAL A 64 -10.74 9.92 -8.68
C VAL A 64 -9.31 10.43 -8.81
N GLY A 65 -8.68 10.77 -7.70
CA GLY A 65 -7.34 11.31 -7.73
C GLY A 65 -6.45 10.79 -6.61
N ASN A 66 -5.15 10.88 -6.80
CA ASN A 66 -4.18 10.74 -5.74
C ASN A 66 -2.93 11.58 -6.00
N THR A 67 -2.14 11.77 -4.95
CA THR A 67 -0.72 12.06 -5.11
C THR A 67 0.06 10.85 -4.62
N ALA A 68 1.19 10.56 -5.23
CA ALA A 68 2.09 9.50 -4.80
C ALA A 68 3.52 9.81 -5.23
N ALA A 69 4.50 9.32 -4.47
CA ALA A 69 5.90 9.46 -4.81
C ALA A 69 6.29 8.48 -5.92
N THR A 70 6.16 8.90 -7.17
CA THR A 70 6.55 8.12 -8.35
C THR A 70 7.96 8.48 -8.87
N THR A 71 8.59 9.47 -8.24
CA THR A 71 10.03 9.78 -8.37
C THR A 71 10.72 9.82 -7.01
N GLY A 72 12.05 9.90 -6.99
CA GLY A 72 12.85 10.03 -5.76
C GLY A 72 12.99 8.72 -4.98
N ALA A 73 13.26 8.85 -3.67
CA ALA A 73 13.61 7.72 -2.80
C ALA A 73 12.49 6.69 -2.60
N PHE A 74 11.24 7.11 -2.76
CA PHE A 74 10.06 6.26 -2.56
C PHE A 74 9.40 5.81 -3.88
N ALA A 75 10.02 6.06 -5.03
CA ALA A 75 9.50 5.61 -6.32
C ALA A 75 9.30 4.08 -6.38
N GLY A 76 10.20 3.31 -5.73
CA GLY A 76 10.06 1.86 -5.61
C GLY A 76 8.83 1.38 -4.85
N VAL A 77 8.13 2.28 -4.15
CA VAL A 77 6.85 2.03 -3.47
C VAL A 77 5.69 2.62 -4.27
N GLY A 78 5.79 3.91 -4.63
CA GLY A 78 4.68 4.65 -5.24
C GLY A 78 4.36 4.19 -6.67
N VAL A 79 5.36 3.84 -7.47
CA VAL A 79 5.13 3.35 -8.86
C VAL A 79 4.34 2.04 -8.87
N PRO A 80 4.78 0.96 -8.20
CA PRO A 80 4.01 -0.28 -8.20
C PRO A 80 2.65 -0.12 -7.50
N PHE A 81 2.54 0.71 -6.47
CA PHE A 81 1.26 1.00 -5.83
C PHE A 81 0.24 1.59 -6.83
N ASN A 82 0.64 2.62 -7.58
CA ASN A 82 -0.24 3.20 -8.60
C ASN A 82 -0.57 2.22 -9.72
N ALA A 83 0.39 1.39 -10.14
CA ALA A 83 0.14 0.34 -11.13
C ALA A 83 -0.97 -0.64 -10.67
N GLY A 84 -0.92 -1.08 -9.42
CA GLY A 84 -1.96 -1.94 -8.84
C GLY A 84 -3.33 -1.25 -8.76
N LEU A 85 -3.35 0.03 -8.35
CA LEU A 85 -4.58 0.83 -8.32
C LEU A 85 -5.19 0.97 -9.73
N GLU A 86 -4.40 1.34 -10.72
CA GLU A 86 -4.86 1.46 -12.11
C GLU A 86 -5.36 0.13 -12.67
N ALA A 87 -4.68 -0.99 -12.34
CA ALA A 87 -5.10 -2.33 -12.75
C ALA A 87 -6.50 -2.68 -12.20
N ALA A 88 -6.78 -2.39 -10.92
CA ALA A 88 -8.09 -2.59 -10.31
C ALA A 88 -9.19 -1.74 -10.96
N LEU A 89 -8.89 -0.46 -11.22
CA LEU A 89 -9.86 0.45 -11.87
C LEU A 89 -10.11 0.03 -13.32
N LYS A 90 -9.07 -0.42 -14.04
CA LYS A 90 -9.22 -0.94 -15.40
C LYS A 90 -10.10 -2.18 -15.44
N GLU A 91 -9.85 -3.16 -14.57
CA GLU A 91 -10.68 -4.36 -14.46
C GLU A 91 -12.15 -3.99 -14.26
N TYR A 92 -12.43 -3.05 -13.36
CA TYR A 92 -13.79 -2.57 -13.11
C TYR A 92 -14.41 -1.92 -14.34
N ASN A 93 -13.67 -1.08 -15.04
CA ASN A 93 -14.12 -0.39 -16.26
C ASN A 93 -14.41 -1.37 -17.40
N ASP A 94 -13.56 -2.38 -17.60
CA ASP A 94 -13.72 -3.42 -18.63
C ASP A 94 -14.98 -4.27 -18.38
N ASN A 95 -15.40 -4.39 -17.10
CA ASN A 95 -16.63 -5.06 -16.69
C ASN A 95 -17.85 -4.11 -16.69
N GLY A 96 -17.75 -2.91 -17.29
CA GLY A 96 -18.85 -1.98 -17.48
C GLY A 96 -18.91 -0.80 -16.52
N GLY A 97 -18.02 -0.73 -15.53
CA GLY A 97 -17.93 0.37 -14.59
C GLY A 97 -19.17 0.60 -13.74
N PHE A 98 -19.37 1.81 -13.25
CA PHE A 98 -20.52 2.18 -12.44
C PHE A 98 -21.66 2.70 -13.31
N HIS A 99 -22.65 1.86 -13.61
CA HIS A 99 -23.79 2.20 -14.49
C HIS A 99 -23.32 2.76 -15.88
N GLY A 100 -22.28 2.14 -16.43
CA GLY A 100 -21.69 2.55 -17.72
C GLY A 100 -20.69 3.72 -17.62
N ARG A 101 -20.42 4.25 -16.42
CA ARG A 101 -19.38 5.23 -16.17
C ARG A 101 -18.06 4.53 -15.87
N SER A 102 -16.99 4.94 -16.54
CA SER A 102 -15.64 4.52 -16.17
C SER A 102 -15.12 5.29 -14.95
N VAL A 103 -14.32 4.65 -14.11
CA VAL A 103 -13.56 5.32 -13.06
C VAL A 103 -12.19 5.68 -13.61
N ARG A 104 -11.81 6.96 -13.57
CA ARG A 104 -10.53 7.45 -14.11
C ARG A 104 -9.69 8.11 -13.03
N LEU A 105 -8.45 7.63 -12.87
CA LEU A 105 -7.46 8.19 -11.96
C LEU A 105 -6.78 9.42 -12.56
N ILE A 106 -6.65 10.48 -11.77
CA ILE A 106 -5.75 11.61 -11.99
C ILE A 106 -4.66 11.52 -10.93
N HIS A 107 -3.41 11.37 -11.38
CA HIS A 107 -2.25 11.22 -10.51
C HIS A 107 -1.31 12.40 -10.62
N TYR A 108 -0.76 12.85 -9.49
CA TYR A 108 0.36 13.80 -9.40
C TYR A 108 1.50 13.20 -8.60
N ASP A 109 2.73 13.38 -9.11
CA ASP A 109 3.95 12.99 -8.39
C ASP A 109 4.36 14.08 -7.40
N ASP A 110 4.28 13.78 -6.11
CA ASP A 110 4.69 14.70 -5.05
C ASP A 110 6.13 14.46 -4.53
N GLY A 111 6.81 13.42 -5.02
CA GLY A 111 8.16 13.07 -4.60
C GLY A 111 8.31 12.82 -3.10
N PHE A 112 7.22 12.52 -2.37
CA PHE A 112 7.14 12.39 -0.91
C PHE A 112 7.32 13.73 -0.16
N ASP A 113 7.13 14.87 -0.85
CA ASP A 113 7.23 16.21 -0.28
C ASP A 113 5.86 16.72 0.18
N ALA A 114 5.73 17.03 1.48
CA ALA A 114 4.47 17.47 2.10
C ALA A 114 3.88 18.75 1.47
N ALA A 115 4.73 19.69 1.05
CA ALA A 115 4.27 20.95 0.47
C ALA A 115 3.77 20.75 -0.97
N GLN A 116 4.43 19.91 -1.75
CA GLN A 116 3.95 19.49 -3.06
C GLN A 116 2.67 18.67 -2.94
N GLY A 117 2.62 17.70 -2.01
CA GLY A 117 1.44 16.92 -1.69
C GLY A 117 0.24 17.80 -1.38
N MET A 118 0.38 18.82 -0.51
CA MET A 118 -0.68 19.80 -0.22
C MET A 118 -1.11 20.56 -1.48
N THR A 119 -0.16 20.98 -2.31
CA THR A 119 -0.46 21.72 -3.54
C THR A 119 -1.27 20.88 -4.52
N TYR A 120 -0.85 19.64 -4.74
CA TYR A 120 -1.54 18.75 -5.68
C TYR A 120 -2.86 18.22 -5.13
N THR A 121 -2.98 18.01 -3.82
CA THR A 121 -4.26 17.65 -3.20
C THR A 121 -5.30 18.76 -3.41
N LYS A 122 -4.92 20.02 -3.26
CA LYS A 122 -5.80 21.16 -3.59
C LYS A 122 -6.12 21.21 -5.09
N THR A 123 -5.16 20.92 -5.95
CA THR A 123 -5.39 20.88 -7.40
C THR A 123 -6.42 19.79 -7.75
N LEU A 124 -6.27 18.59 -7.23
CA LEU A 124 -7.23 17.49 -7.40
C LEU A 124 -8.64 17.88 -6.91
N ALA A 125 -8.73 18.50 -5.74
CA ALA A 125 -10.00 18.79 -5.11
C ALA A 125 -10.71 20.03 -5.70
N GLU A 126 -9.98 21.09 -6.05
CA GLU A 126 -10.54 22.40 -6.40
C GLU A 126 -10.51 22.69 -7.91
N THR A 127 -9.50 22.16 -8.64
CA THR A 127 -9.31 22.39 -10.09
C THR A 127 -9.82 21.23 -10.91
N ASP A 128 -9.30 20.02 -10.66
CA ASP A 128 -9.72 18.80 -11.36
C ASP A 128 -11.08 18.31 -10.85
N LYS A 129 -11.44 18.73 -9.62
CA LYS A 129 -12.73 18.43 -8.98
C LYS A 129 -13.03 16.93 -8.94
N VAL A 130 -12.06 16.14 -8.48
CA VAL A 130 -12.25 14.69 -8.32
C VAL A 130 -13.37 14.36 -7.32
N PHE A 131 -14.06 13.25 -7.53
CA PHE A 131 -15.10 12.74 -6.64
C PHE A 131 -14.52 12.26 -5.31
N ALA A 132 -13.37 11.57 -5.37
CA ALA A 132 -12.71 11.02 -4.20
C ALA A 132 -11.19 11.01 -4.39
N LEU A 133 -10.46 11.00 -3.28
CA LEU A 133 -9.05 10.63 -3.26
C LEU A 133 -8.97 9.11 -3.02
N VAL A 134 -8.27 8.37 -3.88
CA VAL A 134 -8.14 6.91 -3.79
C VAL A 134 -6.67 6.54 -3.82
N GLY A 135 -6.20 5.87 -2.77
CA GLY A 135 -4.79 5.57 -2.64
C GLY A 135 -3.92 6.81 -2.50
N HIS A 136 -4.40 7.83 -1.77
CA HIS A 136 -3.62 9.04 -1.47
C HIS A 136 -2.40 8.65 -0.63
N PHE A 137 -1.20 8.86 -1.16
CA PHE A 137 -0.02 8.10 -0.77
C PHE A 137 0.99 8.95 0.01
N GLY A 138 1.56 8.30 1.02
CA GLY A 138 2.77 8.76 1.71
C GLY A 138 2.50 9.45 3.04
N THR A 139 3.27 9.07 4.05
CA THR A 139 3.16 9.56 5.42
C THR A 139 3.21 11.09 5.48
N ASN A 140 4.21 11.70 4.84
CA ASN A 140 4.39 13.16 4.85
C ASN A 140 3.23 13.90 4.17
N THR A 141 2.78 13.40 3.03
CA THR A 141 1.70 13.99 2.25
C THR A 141 0.37 13.86 2.96
N VAL A 142 0.02 12.65 3.41
CA VAL A 142 -1.26 12.41 4.10
C VAL A 142 -1.31 13.20 5.40
N GLY A 143 -0.26 13.19 6.21
CA GLY A 143 -0.19 13.97 7.44
C GLY A 143 -0.43 15.46 7.21
N ALA A 144 0.21 16.03 6.20
CA ALA A 144 0.05 17.46 5.87
C ALA A 144 -1.35 17.80 5.34
N THR A 145 -2.03 16.88 4.64
CA THR A 145 -3.29 17.18 3.91
C THR A 145 -4.55 16.75 4.65
N LEU A 146 -4.43 15.95 5.71
CA LEU A 146 -5.55 15.30 6.38
C LEU A 146 -6.60 16.28 6.92
N ASP A 147 -6.19 17.37 7.55
CA ASP A 147 -7.12 18.40 8.06
C ASP A 147 -7.89 19.08 6.93
N TYR A 148 -7.20 19.44 5.84
CA TYR A 148 -7.84 20.00 4.66
C TYR A 148 -8.89 19.04 4.05
N ILE A 149 -8.54 17.75 3.95
CA ILE A 149 -9.44 16.70 3.44
C ILE A 149 -10.69 16.57 4.32
N LYS A 150 -10.51 16.55 5.66
CA LYS A 150 -11.59 16.49 6.64
C LYS A 150 -12.47 17.76 6.62
N GLU A 151 -11.88 18.95 6.48
CA GLU A 151 -12.63 20.21 6.37
C GLU A 151 -13.48 20.25 5.09
N MET A 152 -12.95 19.77 3.98
CA MET A 152 -13.66 19.69 2.72
C MET A 152 -14.74 18.62 2.75
N GLY A 153 -14.46 17.47 3.37
CA GLY A 153 -15.33 16.29 3.43
C GLY A 153 -15.28 15.43 2.15
N ILE A 154 -14.23 15.60 1.34
CA ILE A 154 -14.00 14.76 0.16
C ILE A 154 -13.63 13.35 0.61
N PRO A 155 -14.29 12.30 0.10
CA PRO A 155 -13.94 10.92 0.46
C PRO A 155 -12.48 10.61 0.15
N MET A 156 -11.73 10.14 1.15
CA MET A 156 -10.40 9.59 0.99
C MET A 156 -10.43 8.12 1.34
N VAL A 157 -10.32 7.27 0.32
CA VAL A 157 -10.34 5.81 0.44
C VAL A 157 -8.93 5.27 0.32
N TYR A 158 -8.51 4.53 1.32
CA TYR A 158 -7.15 4.02 1.43
C TYR A 158 -6.12 5.14 1.42
N ALA A 159 -5.97 5.82 2.55
CA ALA A 159 -4.75 6.60 2.77
C ALA A 159 -3.56 5.62 2.86
N ALA A 160 -2.59 5.73 1.95
CA ALA A 160 -1.45 4.81 1.91
C ALA A 160 -0.36 5.22 2.91
N THR A 161 -0.73 5.19 4.16
CA THR A 161 0.08 5.39 5.36
C THR A 161 -0.65 4.82 6.57
N GLY A 162 0.06 4.62 7.66
CA GLY A 162 -0.49 4.14 8.93
C GLY A 162 -0.45 5.18 10.05
N ILE A 163 -0.44 6.50 9.74
CA ILE A 163 -0.40 7.53 10.79
C ILE A 163 -1.61 7.44 11.71
N SER A 164 -1.38 7.68 13.01
CA SER A 164 -2.39 7.50 14.06
C SER A 164 -3.60 8.44 13.92
N GLU A 165 -3.42 9.58 13.28
CA GLU A 165 -4.44 10.61 13.01
C GLU A 165 -5.53 10.14 12.04
N LEU A 166 -5.29 9.05 11.31
CA LEU A 166 -6.29 8.39 10.47
C LEU A 166 -7.35 7.69 11.30
N TYR A 167 -6.98 7.19 12.48
CA TYR A 167 -7.91 6.50 13.36
C TYR A 167 -8.97 7.46 13.91
N GLN A 168 -10.21 7.05 13.79
CA GLN A 168 -11.35 7.76 14.38
C GLN A 168 -12.36 6.72 14.87
N GLU A 169 -12.84 6.91 16.08
CA GLU A 169 -13.94 6.15 16.66
C GLU A 169 -15.21 7.01 16.63
N GLY A 170 -16.25 6.49 16.01
CA GLY A 170 -17.53 7.22 15.91
C GLY A 170 -17.43 8.48 15.03
N ALA A 171 -16.66 8.45 13.94
CA ALA A 171 -16.53 9.57 13.02
C ALA A 171 -17.88 9.99 12.45
N THR A 172 -18.15 11.29 12.44
CA THR A 172 -19.42 11.88 11.97
C THR A 172 -19.17 13.13 11.12
N GLY A 173 -20.17 13.51 10.34
CA GLY A 173 -20.12 14.71 9.50
C GLY A 173 -19.03 14.60 8.44
N LYS A 174 -18.35 15.72 8.16
CA LYS A 174 -17.31 15.78 7.14
C LYS A 174 -16.09 14.93 7.48
N ALA A 175 -15.74 14.80 8.75
CA ALA A 175 -14.60 14.00 9.20
C ALA A 175 -14.77 12.49 8.93
N ALA A 176 -16.00 12.02 8.74
CA ALA A 176 -16.28 10.64 8.37
C ALA A 176 -15.83 10.25 6.96
N CYS A 177 -15.30 11.19 6.18
CA CYS A 177 -14.84 10.98 4.80
C CYS A 177 -13.55 10.16 4.66
N VAL A 178 -12.83 9.86 5.75
CA VAL A 178 -11.53 9.18 5.73
C VAL A 178 -11.71 7.69 6.04
N PHE A 179 -11.24 6.82 5.15
CA PHE A 179 -11.36 5.36 5.26
C PHE A 179 -9.97 4.72 5.26
N SER A 180 -9.47 4.34 6.44
CA SER A 180 -8.21 3.60 6.60
C SER A 180 -8.40 2.14 6.19
N VAL A 181 -7.41 1.54 5.56
CA VAL A 181 -7.43 0.13 5.16
C VAL A 181 -6.23 -0.61 5.77
N GLN A 182 -5.02 -0.19 5.45
CA GLN A 182 -3.82 -0.80 6.03
C GLN A 182 -3.70 -0.50 7.51
N PRO A 183 -2.94 -1.30 8.27
CA PRO A 183 -2.75 -1.10 9.71
C PRO A 183 -2.18 0.27 10.04
N ILE A 184 -2.68 0.90 11.11
CA ILE A 184 -2.08 2.12 11.65
C ILE A 184 -0.84 1.78 12.48
N TYR A 185 0.18 2.63 12.41
CA TYR A 185 1.50 2.38 13.03
C TYR A 185 1.44 2.15 14.53
N ASN A 186 0.56 2.85 15.24
CA ASN A 186 0.40 2.65 16.69
C ASN A 186 -0.13 1.25 17.02
N ALA A 187 -1.09 0.73 16.26
CA ALA A 187 -1.59 -0.64 16.43
C ALA A 187 -0.51 -1.67 16.03
N GLU A 188 0.16 -1.45 14.90
CA GLU A 188 1.24 -2.32 14.45
C GLU A 188 2.42 -2.37 15.42
N GLY A 189 2.82 -1.23 15.99
CA GLY A 189 3.90 -1.16 16.99
C GLY A 189 3.69 -2.08 18.18
N ARG A 190 2.43 -2.25 18.61
CA ARG A 190 2.08 -3.21 19.66
C ARG A 190 2.35 -4.65 19.22
N VAL A 191 1.97 -4.98 17.96
CA VAL A 191 2.20 -6.31 17.38
C VAL A 191 3.70 -6.58 17.21
N LEU A 192 4.48 -5.58 16.76
CA LEU A 192 5.94 -5.71 16.60
C LEU A 192 6.61 -6.13 17.92
N LEU A 193 6.26 -5.49 19.03
CA LEU A 193 6.81 -5.88 20.33
C LEU A 193 6.33 -7.27 20.76
N ALA A 194 5.06 -7.57 20.59
CA ALA A 194 4.52 -8.89 20.90
C ALA A 194 5.25 -9.99 20.12
N ARG A 195 5.44 -9.81 18.80
CA ARG A 195 6.18 -10.72 17.93
C ARG A 195 7.67 -10.83 18.30
N ALA A 196 8.30 -9.71 18.72
CA ALA A 196 9.69 -9.75 19.18
C ALA A 196 9.87 -10.62 20.43
N LEU A 197 8.91 -10.59 21.36
CA LEU A 197 8.94 -11.31 22.65
C LEU A 197 8.39 -12.73 22.56
N ALA A 198 7.31 -12.97 21.82
CA ALA A 198 6.60 -14.24 21.77
C ALA A 198 7.54 -15.39 21.39
N SER A 199 7.22 -16.58 21.89
CA SER A 199 7.94 -17.83 21.63
C SER A 199 8.08 -18.10 20.13
N THR A 200 9.19 -18.71 19.73
CA THR A 200 9.40 -19.23 18.38
C THR A 200 8.58 -20.50 18.13
N GLU A 201 8.06 -21.15 19.15
CA GLU A 201 7.20 -22.32 19.02
C GLU A 201 5.89 -21.93 18.34
N GLY A 202 5.49 -22.67 17.35
CA GLY A 202 4.29 -22.35 16.54
C GLY A 202 4.45 -21.14 15.61
N GLY A 203 5.64 -20.53 15.55
CA GLY A 203 5.92 -19.39 14.67
C GLY A 203 5.36 -18.03 15.16
N TYR A 204 4.89 -17.95 16.40
CA TYR A 204 4.26 -16.72 16.92
C TYR A 204 5.21 -15.54 17.05
N GLY A 205 6.49 -15.77 17.33
CA GLY A 205 7.45 -14.69 17.51
C GLY A 205 8.92 -15.09 17.41
N LEU A 206 9.78 -14.22 17.91
CA LEU A 206 11.23 -14.32 17.78
C LEU A 206 11.93 -14.81 19.05
N GLY A 207 11.21 -14.91 20.19
CA GLY A 207 11.73 -15.37 21.48
C GLY A 207 12.81 -14.44 22.05
N GLY A 208 12.66 -13.13 21.82
CA GLY A 208 13.61 -12.13 22.32
C GLY A 208 13.59 -12.02 23.83
N THR A 209 14.78 -11.88 24.42
CA THR A 209 14.95 -11.71 25.87
C THR A 209 15.33 -10.27 26.24
N LYS A 210 15.92 -9.54 25.32
CA LYS A 210 16.28 -8.14 25.46
C LYS A 210 16.05 -7.37 24.17
N ILE A 211 15.00 -6.58 24.17
CA ILE A 211 14.51 -5.89 22.98
C ILE A 211 15.17 -4.53 22.80
N GLY A 212 15.76 -4.31 21.64
CA GLY A 212 16.22 -3.01 21.16
C GLY A 212 15.24 -2.43 20.15
N VAL A 213 15.09 -1.12 20.14
CA VAL A 213 14.27 -0.40 19.15
C VAL A 213 15.11 0.72 18.53
N ILE A 214 15.11 0.83 17.21
CA ILE A 214 15.56 2.02 16.48
C ILE A 214 14.36 2.57 15.75
N SER A 215 14.00 3.82 16.01
CA SER A 215 12.93 4.53 15.34
C SER A 215 13.42 5.82 14.69
N THR A 216 12.74 6.29 13.67
CA THR A 216 12.92 7.62 13.11
C THR A 216 12.02 8.65 13.79
N THR A 217 12.42 9.93 13.78
CA THR A 217 11.60 11.06 14.25
C THR A 217 10.62 11.56 13.17
N SER A 218 10.14 10.67 12.33
CA SER A 218 9.04 10.88 11.37
C SER A 218 7.77 10.24 11.90
N ASP A 219 6.62 10.65 11.40
CA ASP A 219 5.29 10.21 11.89
C ASP A 219 5.15 8.68 11.92
N ASP A 220 5.76 7.97 10.95
CA ASP A 220 5.81 6.50 10.94
C ASP A 220 6.64 5.93 12.10
N GLY A 221 7.86 6.46 12.29
CA GLY A 221 8.73 6.02 13.38
C GLY A 221 8.17 6.36 14.75
N GLU A 222 7.62 7.55 14.94
CA GLU A 222 6.98 7.97 16.18
C GLU A 222 5.72 7.16 16.47
N GLY A 223 4.88 6.91 15.47
CA GLY A 223 3.67 6.10 15.60
C GLY A 223 3.96 4.66 16.01
N LEU A 224 4.91 4.00 15.31
CA LEU A 224 5.36 2.65 15.64
C LEU A 224 5.96 2.60 17.07
N LEU A 225 6.85 3.55 17.42
CA LEU A 225 7.47 3.62 18.74
C LEU A 225 6.45 3.85 19.85
N ALA A 226 5.42 4.67 19.61
CA ALA A 226 4.35 4.89 20.57
C ALA A 226 3.59 3.58 20.89
N GLY A 227 3.27 2.79 19.85
CA GLY A 227 2.66 1.47 20.02
C GLY A 227 3.56 0.49 20.75
N ILE A 228 4.85 0.44 20.42
CA ILE A 228 5.86 -0.38 21.10
C ILE A 228 5.95 -0.01 22.58
N LYS A 229 6.09 1.28 22.91
CA LYS A 229 6.19 1.79 24.29
C LYS A 229 4.92 1.46 25.08
N ARG A 230 3.74 1.62 24.47
CA ARG A 230 2.47 1.28 25.09
C ARG A 230 2.40 -0.21 25.45
N GLN A 231 2.73 -1.09 24.51
CA GLN A 231 2.70 -2.54 24.74
C GLN A 231 3.74 -2.97 25.77
N ALA A 232 4.93 -2.34 25.77
CA ALA A 232 5.95 -2.58 26.78
C ALA A 232 5.46 -2.21 28.19
N GLN A 233 4.79 -1.05 28.32
CA GLN A 233 4.22 -0.60 29.58
C GLN A 233 3.10 -1.52 30.09
N GLU A 234 2.16 -1.89 29.22
CA GLU A 234 1.05 -2.79 29.55
C GLU A 234 1.55 -4.18 29.97
N GLY A 235 2.59 -4.69 29.31
CA GLY A 235 3.21 -5.98 29.59
C GLY A 235 4.29 -5.94 30.69
N ASN A 236 4.66 -4.77 31.19
CA ASN A 236 5.76 -4.56 32.13
C ASN A 236 7.10 -5.11 31.63
N PHE A 237 7.45 -4.81 30.37
CA PHE A 237 8.74 -5.14 29.76
C PHE A 237 9.62 -3.90 29.58
N ASP A 238 10.92 -4.07 29.84
CA ASP A 238 11.91 -3.04 29.56
C ASP A 238 12.41 -3.15 28.11
N ILE A 239 12.48 -2.01 27.41
CA ILE A 239 13.07 -1.88 26.08
C ILE A 239 14.22 -0.88 26.08
N VAL A 240 15.23 -1.15 25.25
CA VAL A 240 16.31 -0.17 24.96
C VAL A 240 15.97 0.50 23.62
N TYR A 241 15.71 1.81 23.60
CA TYR A 241 15.34 2.47 22.36
C TYR A 241 16.23 3.65 22.01
N GLN A 242 16.35 3.93 20.72
CA GLN A 242 17.07 5.04 20.12
C GLN A 242 16.18 5.69 19.06
N GLU A 243 15.94 6.98 19.20
CA GLU A 243 15.26 7.80 18.18
C GLU A 243 16.34 8.52 17.36
N VAL A 244 16.25 8.43 16.04
CA VAL A 244 17.20 9.00 15.09
C VAL A 244 16.47 9.93 14.15
N GLN A 245 17.09 11.06 13.79
CA GLN A 245 16.47 12.02 12.89
C GLN A 245 16.04 11.36 11.57
N ALA A 246 14.90 11.76 11.05
CA ALA A 246 14.30 11.14 9.85
C ALA A 246 15.21 11.25 8.59
N ASP A 247 16.04 12.28 8.51
CA ASP A 247 16.98 12.55 7.42
C ASP A 247 18.40 12.01 7.68
N ALA A 248 18.59 11.23 8.75
CA ALA A 248 19.89 10.68 9.08
C ALA A 248 20.39 9.70 8.00
N THR A 249 21.67 9.83 7.68
CA THR A 249 22.36 8.92 6.73
C THR A 249 23.29 7.93 7.44
N ASP A 250 23.38 7.99 8.77
CA ASP A 250 24.22 7.12 9.61
C ASP A 250 23.48 6.73 10.89
N TYR A 251 23.37 5.44 11.14
CA TYR A 251 22.75 4.85 12.31
C TYR A 251 23.73 4.14 13.24
N SER A 252 25.05 4.25 12.99
CA SER A 252 26.10 3.54 13.72
C SER A 252 26.06 3.77 15.23
N ALA A 253 25.77 5.00 15.67
CA ALA A 253 25.66 5.33 17.09
C ALA A 253 24.52 4.57 17.77
N ALA A 254 23.31 4.60 17.18
CA ALA A 254 22.14 3.92 17.68
C ALA A 254 22.35 2.39 17.69
N VAL A 255 22.87 1.83 16.59
CA VAL A 255 23.22 0.41 16.48
C VAL A 255 24.19 -0.03 17.58
N ASN A 256 25.25 0.76 17.83
CA ASN A 256 26.23 0.45 18.87
C ASN A 256 25.63 0.51 20.29
N VAL A 257 24.68 1.39 20.56
CA VAL A 257 23.96 1.41 21.85
C VAL A 257 23.23 0.10 22.05
N LEU A 258 22.45 -0.38 21.08
CA LEU A 258 21.72 -1.64 21.20
C LEU A 258 22.65 -2.84 21.33
N LYS A 259 23.71 -2.89 20.52
CA LYS A 259 24.73 -3.94 20.58
C LYS A 259 25.39 -4.01 21.95
N ASN A 260 25.85 -2.87 22.49
CA ASN A 260 26.53 -2.80 23.80
C ASN A 260 25.59 -3.13 24.96
N ASN A 261 24.30 -2.91 24.80
CA ASN A 261 23.30 -3.34 25.77
C ASN A 261 22.97 -4.85 25.64
N GLY A 262 23.45 -5.54 24.60
CA GLY A 262 23.21 -6.97 24.39
C GLY A 262 21.77 -7.28 23.98
N CYS A 263 21.14 -6.39 23.22
CA CYS A 263 19.82 -6.67 22.65
C CYS A 263 19.92 -7.82 21.65
N ASP A 264 19.07 -8.82 21.76
CA ASP A 264 19.05 -10.03 20.93
C ASP A 264 17.98 -9.97 19.81
N VAL A 265 17.00 -9.06 19.96
CA VAL A 265 16.05 -8.69 18.90
C VAL A 265 16.05 -7.17 18.76
N VAL A 266 16.08 -6.69 17.52
CA VAL A 266 15.99 -5.26 17.15
C VAL A 266 14.68 -5.03 16.40
N ILE A 267 13.85 -4.13 16.90
CA ILE A 267 12.69 -3.61 16.17
C ILE A 267 13.14 -2.38 15.41
N ALA A 268 13.10 -2.44 14.08
CA ALA A 268 13.37 -1.31 13.17
C ALA A 268 12.04 -0.62 12.85
N ALA A 269 11.70 0.40 13.65
CA ALA A 269 10.45 1.16 13.58
C ALA A 269 10.60 2.35 12.63
N MET A 270 10.47 2.11 11.33
CA MET A 270 10.74 3.10 10.29
C MET A 270 10.22 2.68 8.91
N ASN A 271 10.21 3.61 7.97
CA ASN A 271 9.95 3.36 6.57
C ASN A 271 11.14 2.66 5.84
N GLN A 272 10.94 2.33 4.58
CA GLN A 272 11.84 1.54 3.75
C GLN A 272 13.27 2.11 3.63
N ALA A 273 13.43 3.39 3.32
CA ALA A 273 14.74 3.96 3.05
C ALA A 273 15.66 3.99 4.29
N PRO A 274 15.21 4.42 5.49
CA PRO A 274 15.95 4.28 6.72
C PRO A 274 16.30 2.83 7.09
N LEU A 275 15.40 1.86 6.85
CA LEU A 275 15.65 0.45 7.14
C LEU A 275 16.93 -0.06 6.43
N VAL A 276 17.09 0.28 5.15
CA VAL A 276 18.28 -0.11 4.38
C VAL A 276 19.55 0.40 5.05
N THR A 277 19.54 1.64 5.53
CA THR A 277 20.68 2.25 6.21
C THR A 277 21.00 1.61 7.58
N VAL A 278 19.93 1.30 8.36
CA VAL A 278 20.08 0.60 9.65
C VAL A 278 20.69 -0.79 9.45
N MET A 279 20.20 -1.55 8.49
CA MET A 279 20.70 -2.90 8.20
C MET A 279 22.16 -2.88 7.75
N GLY A 280 22.56 -1.91 6.91
CA GLY A 280 23.95 -1.66 6.55
C GLY A 280 24.81 -1.32 7.77
N SER A 281 24.33 -0.47 8.66
CA SER A 281 25.04 -0.10 9.89
C SER A 281 25.21 -1.31 10.84
N MET A 282 24.21 -2.19 10.92
CA MET A 282 24.29 -3.44 11.71
C MET A 282 25.31 -4.42 11.11
N ARG A 283 25.35 -4.54 9.77
CA ARG A 283 26.37 -5.33 9.05
C ARG A 283 27.77 -4.83 9.37
N ASP A 284 27.99 -3.53 9.20
CA ASP A 284 29.32 -2.91 9.37
C ASP A 284 29.79 -2.94 10.83
N ALA A 285 28.85 -2.89 11.77
CA ALA A 285 29.12 -3.09 13.20
C ALA A 285 29.32 -4.57 13.57
N ASN A 286 29.15 -5.51 12.65
CA ASN A 286 29.11 -6.96 12.95
C ASN A 286 28.16 -7.28 14.12
N TYR A 287 26.95 -6.75 14.06
CA TYR A 287 25.90 -6.95 15.06
C TYR A 287 24.87 -7.96 14.57
N ASN A 288 24.95 -9.17 15.11
CA ASN A 288 24.13 -10.31 14.74
C ASN A 288 22.97 -10.45 15.74
N ALA A 289 21.90 -9.71 15.52
CA ALA A 289 20.63 -9.82 16.20
C ALA A 289 19.52 -10.15 15.20
N LYS A 290 18.44 -10.75 15.65
CA LYS A 290 17.22 -10.86 14.84
C LYS A 290 16.63 -9.46 14.66
N VAL A 291 16.13 -9.16 13.47
CA VAL A 291 15.48 -7.88 13.19
C VAL A 291 14.03 -8.12 12.86
N ILE A 292 13.14 -7.27 13.36
CA ILE A 292 11.73 -7.20 12.94
C ILE A 292 11.40 -5.78 12.54
N THR A 293 10.66 -5.61 11.44
CA THR A 293 10.28 -4.31 10.90
C THR A 293 8.80 -4.28 10.50
N SER A 294 8.32 -3.10 10.15
CA SER A 294 6.97 -2.83 9.68
C SER A 294 6.73 -3.39 8.27
N TYR A 295 5.46 -3.72 7.99
CA TYR A 295 5.01 -4.10 6.64
C TYR A 295 5.34 -3.04 5.58
N VAL A 296 5.39 -1.75 5.94
CA VAL A 296 5.69 -0.67 4.99
C VAL A 296 7.12 -0.71 4.47
N SER A 297 8.03 -1.38 5.19
CA SER A 297 9.44 -1.50 4.84
C SER A 297 9.77 -2.80 4.11
N ALA A 298 8.84 -3.75 4.08
CA ALA A 298 9.10 -5.15 3.78
C ALA A 298 8.53 -5.59 2.44
N SER A 299 9.13 -5.15 1.34
CA SER A 299 8.90 -5.80 0.04
C SER A 299 9.96 -6.88 -0.22
N ALA A 300 9.62 -7.90 -1.03
CA ALA A 300 10.57 -8.91 -1.47
C ALA A 300 11.80 -8.29 -2.15
N ALA A 301 11.60 -7.21 -2.93
CA ALA A 301 12.68 -6.49 -3.59
C ALA A 301 13.61 -5.82 -2.58
N THR A 302 13.08 -5.09 -1.58
CA THR A 302 13.88 -4.43 -0.56
C THR A 302 14.65 -5.43 0.29
N LEU A 303 13.94 -6.44 0.83
CA LEU A 303 14.57 -7.43 1.70
C LEU A 303 15.54 -8.32 0.93
N GLY A 304 15.23 -8.66 -0.32
CA GLY A 304 16.13 -9.40 -1.21
C GLY A 304 17.42 -8.64 -1.53
N ALA A 305 17.35 -7.33 -1.73
CA ALA A 305 18.56 -6.49 -1.89
C ALA A 305 19.43 -6.52 -0.63
N LEU A 306 18.84 -6.55 0.57
CA LEU A 306 19.56 -6.68 1.84
C LEU A 306 20.19 -8.08 2.04
N VAL A 307 19.62 -9.13 1.46
CA VAL A 307 20.25 -10.45 1.39
C VAL A 307 21.45 -10.42 0.44
N ALA A 308 21.25 -9.83 -0.75
CA ALA A 308 22.28 -9.77 -1.78
C ALA A 308 23.53 -8.97 -1.34
N ASP A 309 23.38 -7.92 -0.52
CA ASP A 309 24.48 -7.11 -0.01
C ASP A 309 25.09 -7.65 1.30
N GLY A 310 24.57 -8.74 1.85
CA GLY A 310 25.02 -9.36 3.10
C GLY A 310 24.54 -8.65 4.38
N SER A 311 23.62 -7.70 4.28
CA SER A 311 23.00 -7.07 5.44
C SER A 311 22.01 -8.01 6.14
N VAL A 312 21.40 -8.92 5.41
CA VAL A 312 20.55 -10.02 5.94
C VAL A 312 21.28 -11.34 5.72
N THR A 313 21.40 -12.14 6.78
CA THR A 313 22.07 -13.45 6.79
C THR A 313 21.37 -14.39 7.76
N ALA A 314 21.77 -15.66 7.79
CA ALA A 314 21.25 -16.62 8.78
C ALA A 314 21.51 -16.19 10.24
N ASP A 315 22.63 -15.48 10.51
CA ASP A 315 22.96 -14.97 11.84
C ASP A 315 22.34 -13.60 12.15
N ARG A 316 21.84 -12.90 11.13
CA ARG A 316 21.11 -11.62 11.22
C ARG A 316 19.88 -11.69 10.33
N PRO A 317 18.89 -12.53 10.68
CA PRO A 317 17.66 -12.66 9.91
C PRO A 317 16.77 -11.45 10.11
N ILE A 318 15.98 -11.12 9.07
CA ILE A 318 14.95 -10.08 9.14
C ILE A 318 13.56 -10.69 9.02
N TYR A 319 12.67 -10.18 9.82
CA TYR A 319 11.25 -10.49 9.83
C TYR A 319 10.45 -9.21 9.63
N ALA A 320 9.23 -9.35 9.16
CA ALA A 320 8.32 -8.23 8.99
C ALA A 320 6.89 -8.64 9.29
N THR A 321 6.12 -7.73 9.83
CA THR A 321 4.66 -7.87 9.85
C THR A 321 4.11 -7.82 8.43
N SER A 322 2.95 -8.41 8.21
CA SER A 322 2.20 -8.32 6.95
C SER A 322 0.71 -8.37 7.23
N TRP A 323 -0.05 -7.53 6.57
CA TRP A 323 -1.51 -7.58 6.57
C TRP A 323 -2.06 -8.26 5.30
N LEU A 324 -1.15 -8.63 4.37
CA LEU A 324 -1.46 -9.39 3.17
C LEU A 324 -1.33 -10.88 3.46
N ASP A 325 -2.37 -11.63 3.13
CA ASP A 325 -2.39 -13.08 3.18
C ASP A 325 -2.22 -13.67 1.77
N THR A 326 -1.05 -14.21 1.52
CA THR A 326 -0.75 -15.00 0.32
C THR A 326 -0.37 -16.43 0.67
N GLY A 327 -0.55 -16.83 1.95
CA GLY A 327 -0.14 -18.12 2.47
C GLY A 327 -1.28 -19.13 2.66
N THR A 328 -2.50 -18.67 2.89
CA THR A 328 -3.68 -19.54 2.99
C THR A 328 -4.25 -19.92 1.62
N GLU A 329 -5.15 -20.91 1.57
CA GLU A 329 -5.83 -21.29 0.33
C GLU A 329 -6.70 -20.13 -0.23
N GLU A 330 -7.37 -19.40 0.65
CA GLU A 330 -8.21 -18.24 0.30
C GLU A 330 -7.36 -17.07 -0.19
N GLY A 331 -6.35 -16.66 0.57
CA GLY A 331 -5.44 -15.58 0.18
C GLY A 331 -4.68 -15.87 -1.11
N MET A 332 -4.31 -17.14 -1.34
CA MET A 332 -3.71 -17.56 -2.61
C MET A 332 -4.71 -17.50 -3.78
N ALA A 333 -5.99 -17.80 -3.55
CA ALA A 333 -7.01 -17.65 -4.59
C ALA A 333 -7.18 -16.18 -5.01
N ASP A 334 -7.23 -15.26 -4.04
CA ASP A 334 -7.28 -13.83 -4.28
C ASP A 334 -6.01 -13.30 -4.98
N TYR A 335 -4.84 -13.80 -4.55
CA TYR A 335 -3.58 -13.47 -5.20
C TYR A 335 -3.57 -13.86 -6.68
N LEU A 336 -4.09 -15.02 -7.04
CA LEU A 336 -4.15 -15.45 -8.44
C LEU A 336 -5.06 -14.54 -9.28
N VAL A 337 -6.17 -14.06 -8.71
CA VAL A 337 -7.03 -13.06 -9.38
C VAL A 337 -6.28 -11.75 -9.58
N PHE A 338 -5.61 -11.25 -8.54
CA PHE A 338 -4.75 -10.06 -8.66
C PHE A 338 -3.67 -10.25 -9.73
N ALA A 339 -2.99 -11.40 -9.75
CA ALA A 339 -1.90 -11.68 -10.68
C ALA A 339 -2.39 -11.65 -12.14
N ASP A 340 -3.54 -12.25 -12.43
CA ASP A 340 -4.14 -12.23 -13.77
C ASP A 340 -4.50 -10.80 -14.22
N VAL A 341 -5.09 -9.99 -13.32
CA VAL A 341 -5.44 -8.59 -13.58
C VAL A 341 -4.18 -7.76 -13.81
N MET A 342 -3.15 -7.96 -12.98
CA MET A 342 -1.90 -7.22 -13.07
C MET A 342 -1.16 -7.52 -14.38
N LEU A 343 -1.05 -8.80 -14.76
CA LEU A 343 -0.43 -9.22 -16.01
C LEU A 343 -1.15 -8.64 -17.24
N ALA A 344 -2.48 -8.57 -17.20
CA ALA A 344 -3.25 -7.94 -18.26
C ALA A 344 -2.96 -6.44 -18.38
N TRP A 345 -2.90 -5.72 -17.25
CA TRP A 345 -2.54 -4.31 -17.20
C TRP A 345 -1.09 -4.07 -17.68
N GLU A 346 -0.13 -4.89 -17.21
CA GLU A 346 1.27 -4.83 -17.62
C GLU A 346 1.46 -5.00 -19.13
N ALA A 347 0.76 -5.98 -19.72
CA ALA A 347 0.84 -6.24 -21.16
C ALA A 347 0.37 -5.03 -22.00
N GLU A 348 -0.68 -4.32 -21.55
CA GLU A 348 -1.17 -3.13 -22.23
C GLU A 348 -0.27 -1.91 -22.04
N ASN A 349 0.40 -1.81 -20.89
CA ASN A 349 1.28 -0.69 -20.54
C ASN A 349 2.75 -0.94 -20.94
N GLY A 350 3.06 -2.09 -21.57
CA GLY A 350 4.38 -2.40 -22.09
C GLY A 350 5.43 -2.64 -21.00
N VAL A 351 5.00 -3.09 -19.81
CA VAL A 351 5.91 -3.47 -18.72
C VAL A 351 6.66 -4.74 -19.12
N ALA A 352 7.99 -4.70 -19.03
CA ALA A 352 8.80 -5.87 -19.38
C ALA A 352 8.62 -6.97 -18.31
N ALA A 353 8.64 -8.24 -18.72
CA ALA A 353 8.46 -9.38 -17.80
C ALA A 353 9.48 -9.40 -16.64
N ALA A 354 10.67 -8.82 -16.84
CA ALA A 354 11.68 -8.69 -15.78
C ALA A 354 11.33 -7.63 -14.72
N ASP A 355 10.41 -6.70 -15.07
CA ASP A 355 10.01 -5.57 -14.23
C ASP A 355 8.59 -5.77 -13.68
N THR A 356 8.06 -6.99 -13.73
CA THR A 356 6.69 -7.32 -13.31
C THR A 356 6.41 -6.94 -11.85
N TYR A 357 5.19 -6.45 -11.60
CA TYR A 357 4.70 -6.10 -10.26
C TYR A 357 3.88 -7.21 -9.60
N VAL A 358 3.70 -8.35 -10.25
CA VAL A 358 2.86 -9.46 -9.75
C VAL A 358 3.28 -9.95 -8.35
N LEU A 359 4.59 -9.97 -8.05
CA LEU A 359 5.10 -10.35 -6.73
C LEU A 359 5.29 -9.15 -5.79
N ASN A 360 4.86 -7.95 -6.18
CA ASN A 360 5.12 -6.72 -5.43
C ASN A 360 3.99 -6.43 -4.46
N SER A 361 4.29 -6.44 -3.15
CA SER A 361 3.30 -6.17 -2.09
C SER A 361 2.68 -4.76 -2.17
N TYR A 362 3.40 -3.79 -2.70
CA TYR A 362 2.85 -2.44 -2.89
C TYR A 362 1.86 -2.39 -4.07
N ALA A 363 2.08 -3.17 -5.12
CA ALA A 363 1.10 -3.33 -6.19
C ALA A 363 -0.18 -4.02 -5.69
N MET A 364 -0.05 -5.06 -4.84
CA MET A 364 -1.20 -5.68 -4.18
C MET A 364 -1.96 -4.65 -3.33
N ALA A 365 -1.25 -3.82 -2.56
CA ALA A 365 -1.86 -2.76 -1.76
C ALA A 365 -2.61 -1.71 -2.63
N GLY A 366 -2.03 -1.31 -3.75
CA GLY A 366 -2.68 -0.43 -4.72
C GLY A 366 -3.94 -1.04 -5.34
N TYR A 367 -3.88 -2.33 -5.70
CA TYR A 367 -5.04 -3.07 -6.17
C TYR A 367 -6.17 -3.09 -5.13
N ILE A 368 -5.83 -3.33 -3.86
CA ILE A 368 -6.79 -3.31 -2.75
C ILE A 368 -7.38 -1.90 -2.57
N ALA A 369 -6.61 -0.84 -2.76
CA ALA A 369 -7.12 0.53 -2.71
C ALA A 369 -8.23 0.76 -3.75
N GLY A 370 -8.01 0.31 -4.98
CA GLY A 370 -9.01 0.34 -6.05
C GLY A 370 -10.24 -0.49 -5.71
N LYS A 371 -10.06 -1.73 -5.24
CA LYS A 371 -11.17 -2.63 -4.86
C LYS A 371 -11.99 -2.07 -3.69
N THR A 372 -11.36 -1.39 -2.73
CA THR A 372 -12.06 -0.74 -1.61
C THR A 372 -12.95 0.42 -2.10
N PHE A 373 -12.47 1.24 -3.03
CA PHE A 373 -13.30 2.27 -3.64
C PHE A 373 -14.46 1.69 -4.44
N ILE A 374 -14.20 0.65 -5.24
CA ILE A 374 -15.20 -0.08 -6.01
C ILE A 374 -16.26 -0.70 -5.10
N HIS A 375 -15.86 -1.23 -3.91
CA HIS A 375 -16.81 -1.71 -2.91
C HIS A 375 -17.81 -0.62 -2.52
N GLY A 376 -17.35 0.60 -2.25
CA GLY A 376 -18.23 1.74 -1.94
C GLY A 376 -19.21 2.05 -3.07
N LEU A 377 -18.79 2.01 -4.33
CA LEU A 377 -19.67 2.18 -5.49
C LEU A 377 -20.71 1.05 -5.58
N ASN A 378 -20.30 -0.19 -5.39
CA ASN A 378 -21.20 -1.35 -5.42
C ASN A 378 -22.23 -1.31 -4.27
N GLN A 379 -21.83 -0.80 -3.09
CA GLN A 379 -22.76 -0.61 -1.98
C GLN A 379 -23.76 0.54 -2.26
N LEU A 380 -23.36 1.62 -2.93
CA LEU A 380 -24.29 2.66 -3.40
C LEU A 380 -25.40 2.05 -4.29
N ASP A 381 -24.98 1.20 -5.25
CA ASP A 381 -25.92 0.53 -6.15
C ASP A 381 -26.85 -0.43 -5.38
N ALA A 382 -26.28 -1.26 -4.51
CA ALA A 382 -27.05 -2.21 -3.70
C ALA A 382 -28.07 -1.53 -2.78
N MET A 383 -27.79 -0.32 -2.31
CA MET A 383 -28.67 0.49 -1.48
C MET A 383 -29.64 1.34 -2.31
N GLY A 384 -29.51 1.40 -3.63
CA GLY A 384 -30.30 2.26 -4.51
C GLY A 384 -30.10 3.76 -4.24
N LEU A 385 -28.91 4.17 -3.84
CA LEU A 385 -28.59 5.56 -3.49
C LEU A 385 -27.94 6.29 -4.68
N ASP A 386 -28.29 7.56 -4.84
CA ASP A 386 -27.61 8.43 -5.80
C ASP A 386 -26.14 8.66 -5.39
N ILE A 387 -25.26 8.70 -6.39
CA ILE A 387 -23.84 8.97 -6.16
C ILE A 387 -23.63 10.42 -5.70
N ASN A 388 -23.16 10.60 -4.48
CA ASN A 388 -22.66 11.82 -3.87
C ASN A 388 -21.84 11.46 -2.63
N TRP A 389 -21.11 12.42 -2.07
CA TRP A 389 -20.21 12.17 -0.93
C TRP A 389 -20.92 11.60 0.30
N GLU A 390 -22.07 12.18 0.67
CA GLU A 390 -22.84 11.71 1.84
C GLU A 390 -23.30 10.26 1.69
N ASN A 391 -23.87 9.94 0.53
CA ASN A 391 -24.33 8.59 0.25
C ASN A 391 -23.17 7.61 0.10
N PHE A 392 -22.02 8.04 -0.47
CA PHE A 392 -20.84 7.20 -0.57
C PHE A 392 -20.28 6.84 0.82
N ILE A 393 -20.22 7.82 1.75
CA ILE A 393 -19.84 7.54 3.15
C ILE A 393 -20.81 6.52 3.78
N LYS A 394 -22.12 6.72 3.62
CA LYS A 394 -23.13 5.75 4.12
C LYS A 394 -22.95 4.37 3.49
N ALA A 395 -22.64 4.30 2.21
CA ALA A 395 -22.41 3.05 1.49
C ALA A 395 -21.18 2.31 2.05
N MET A 396 -20.08 3.02 2.30
CA MET A 396 -18.88 2.45 2.93
C MET A 396 -19.15 1.91 4.35
N GLU A 397 -20.10 2.50 5.08
CA GLU A 397 -20.48 2.10 6.43
C GLU A 397 -21.57 1.00 6.47
N ASN A 398 -22.11 0.62 5.32
CA ASN A 398 -23.30 -0.27 5.25
C ASN A 398 -22.97 -1.72 5.56
N ALA A 399 -21.83 -2.21 5.13
CA ALA A 399 -21.45 -3.62 5.28
C ALA A 399 -19.94 -3.76 5.43
N PRO A 400 -19.46 -4.78 6.17
CA PRO A 400 -18.06 -5.13 6.18
C PRO A 400 -17.58 -5.52 4.78
N PHE A 401 -16.30 -5.34 4.56
CA PHE A 401 -15.62 -5.67 3.30
C PHE A 401 -14.45 -6.60 3.55
N SER A 402 -14.51 -7.81 3.00
CA SER A 402 -13.38 -8.73 2.94
C SER A 402 -12.40 -8.24 1.89
N LEU A 403 -11.22 -7.83 2.31
CA LEU A 403 -10.17 -7.33 1.42
C LEU A 403 -9.57 -8.49 0.62
N PRO A 404 -9.35 -8.33 -0.68
CA PRO A 404 -8.57 -9.30 -1.43
C PRO A 404 -7.18 -9.48 -0.78
N MET A 405 -6.76 -10.73 -0.56
CA MET A 405 -5.48 -11.04 0.10
C MET A 405 -5.30 -10.37 1.48
N GLY A 406 -6.36 -9.97 2.16
CA GLY A 406 -6.29 -9.25 3.43
C GLY A 406 -7.30 -9.77 4.44
N GLY A 407 -7.46 -9.01 5.53
CA GLY A 407 -8.52 -9.27 6.51
C GLY A 407 -9.86 -8.64 6.10
N GLU A 408 -10.75 -8.51 7.06
CA GLU A 408 -12.02 -7.80 6.91
C GLU A 408 -11.92 -6.42 7.55
N ILE A 409 -12.51 -5.41 6.91
CA ILE A 409 -12.71 -4.07 7.48
C ILE A 409 -14.20 -3.78 7.65
N ASN A 410 -14.53 -3.03 8.69
CA ASN A 410 -15.90 -2.65 8.99
C ASN A 410 -15.96 -1.21 9.49
N TYR A 411 -16.55 -0.34 8.69
CA TYR A 411 -16.66 1.09 9.03
C TYR A 411 -17.99 1.45 9.72
N ALA A 412 -18.82 0.47 10.08
CA ALA A 412 -20.12 0.70 10.73
C ALA A 412 -19.94 1.53 12.01
N GLY A 413 -20.89 2.45 12.25
CA GLY A 413 -20.85 3.31 13.43
C GLY A 413 -19.76 4.39 13.40
N GLY A 414 -19.14 4.64 12.25
CA GLY A 414 -18.10 5.66 12.09
C GLY A 414 -16.71 5.19 12.52
N ASP A 415 -16.49 3.89 12.69
CA ASP A 415 -15.14 3.36 12.89
C ASP A 415 -14.30 3.60 11.63
N ARG A 416 -13.05 4.02 11.83
CA ARG A 416 -12.09 4.32 10.75
C ARG A 416 -10.77 3.56 10.96
N LEU A 417 -10.81 2.50 11.77
CA LEU A 417 -9.70 1.59 11.92
C LEU A 417 -9.63 0.66 10.70
N GLY A 418 -8.46 0.53 10.11
CA GLY A 418 -8.19 -0.47 9.10
C GLY A 418 -7.99 -1.87 9.69
N VAL A 419 -7.31 -2.75 8.99
CA VAL A 419 -6.96 -4.07 9.51
C VAL A 419 -6.02 -3.95 10.72
N VAL A 420 -6.14 -4.87 11.66
CA VAL A 420 -5.34 -4.88 12.90
C VAL A 420 -4.57 -6.19 13.08
N ASP A 421 -5.04 -7.26 12.47
CA ASP A 421 -4.44 -8.59 12.57
C ASP A 421 -3.33 -8.75 11.54
N LEU A 422 -2.20 -9.32 11.95
CA LEU A 422 -0.99 -9.33 11.15
C LEU A 422 -0.33 -10.71 11.12
N ALA A 423 0.14 -11.08 9.93
CA ALA A 423 1.06 -12.19 9.73
C ALA A 423 2.49 -11.81 10.16
N LEU A 424 3.35 -12.81 10.25
CA LEU A 424 4.80 -12.65 10.35
C LEU A 424 5.46 -13.31 9.15
N ASN A 425 6.22 -12.53 8.41
CA ASN A 425 6.96 -12.98 7.24
C ASN A 425 8.48 -12.84 7.46
N THR A 426 9.26 -13.59 6.68
CA THR A 426 10.71 -13.41 6.50
C THR A 426 11.04 -13.45 5.01
N ILE A 427 12.30 -13.26 4.66
CA ILE A 427 12.80 -13.35 3.29
C ILE A 427 13.62 -14.64 3.09
N SER A 428 13.47 -15.30 1.94
CA SER A 428 14.35 -16.39 1.54
C SER A 428 15.80 -15.90 1.46
N LEU A 429 16.76 -16.72 1.88
CA LEU A 429 18.19 -16.39 1.75
C LEU A 429 18.77 -16.82 0.40
N GLU A 430 17.99 -17.56 -0.38
CA GLU A 430 18.34 -18.01 -1.73
C GLU A 430 17.28 -17.50 -2.71
N VAL A 431 17.70 -17.20 -3.92
CA VAL A 431 16.78 -16.87 -5.00
C VAL A 431 16.00 -18.12 -5.42
N ASP A 432 14.72 -17.94 -5.68
CA ASP A 432 13.90 -18.99 -6.27
C ASP A 432 14.44 -19.35 -7.67
N ALA A 433 14.62 -20.63 -7.94
CA ALA A 433 15.27 -21.10 -9.16
C ALA A 433 14.42 -20.89 -10.44
N GLU A 434 13.11 -20.75 -10.29
CA GLU A 434 12.17 -20.57 -11.41
C GLU A 434 12.00 -19.07 -11.75
N THR A 435 11.91 -18.23 -10.71
CA THR A 435 11.67 -16.79 -10.88
C THR A 435 12.95 -15.96 -10.87
N GLY A 436 14.06 -16.49 -10.33
CA GLY A 436 15.31 -15.75 -10.16
C GLY A 436 15.23 -14.64 -9.10
N ALA A 437 14.20 -14.63 -8.25
CA ALA A 437 13.94 -13.59 -7.26
C ALA A 437 13.95 -14.15 -5.83
N TYR A 438 14.24 -13.27 -4.87
CA TYR A 438 13.98 -13.56 -3.46
C TYR A 438 12.49 -13.51 -3.18
N THR A 439 12.00 -14.38 -2.29
CA THR A 439 10.57 -14.47 -1.97
C THR A 439 10.30 -14.24 -0.49
N LEU A 440 9.19 -13.59 -0.17
CA LEU A 440 8.68 -13.54 1.20
C LEU A 440 8.14 -14.92 1.59
N VAL A 441 8.47 -15.34 2.81
CA VAL A 441 8.08 -16.63 3.38
C VAL A 441 7.25 -16.36 4.63
N THR A 442 6.02 -16.84 4.66
CA THR A 442 5.15 -16.73 5.84
C THR A 442 5.65 -17.63 6.95
N VAL A 443 5.98 -17.04 8.10
CA VAL A 443 6.36 -17.72 9.34
C VAL A 443 5.12 -18.02 10.17
N SER A 444 4.19 -17.07 10.24
CA SER A 444 2.91 -17.18 10.92
C SER A 444 1.81 -16.54 10.07
N PRO A 445 0.64 -17.16 9.96
CA PRO A 445 -0.50 -16.55 9.28
C PRO A 445 -0.96 -15.27 10.00
N ILE A 446 -1.95 -14.58 9.42
CA ILE A 446 -2.62 -13.45 10.07
C ILE A 446 -3.28 -13.95 11.35
N VAL A 447 -2.94 -13.32 12.47
CA VAL A 447 -3.51 -13.59 13.80
C VAL A 447 -3.59 -12.29 14.58
N SER A 448 -4.48 -12.25 15.58
CA SER A 448 -4.68 -11.08 16.42
C SER A 448 -3.50 -10.81 17.37
N LEU A 449 -3.42 -9.57 17.87
CA LEU A 449 -2.45 -9.21 18.91
C LEU A 449 -2.61 -10.10 20.16
N ASP A 450 -3.84 -10.41 20.57
CA ASP A 450 -4.10 -11.23 21.75
C ASP A 450 -3.60 -12.67 21.57
N ASP A 451 -3.75 -13.24 20.37
CA ASP A 451 -3.20 -14.56 20.06
C ASP A 451 -1.67 -14.56 20.15
N VAL A 452 -1.00 -13.53 19.61
CA VAL A 452 0.47 -13.42 19.74
C VAL A 452 0.88 -13.23 21.19
N TRP A 453 0.17 -12.37 21.93
CA TRP A 453 0.49 -12.04 23.31
C TRP A 453 0.35 -13.23 24.27
N ALA A 454 -0.56 -14.15 23.99
CA ALA A 454 -0.71 -15.39 24.74
C ALA A 454 0.54 -16.29 24.71
N HIS A 455 1.49 -16.03 23.80
CA HIS A 455 2.76 -16.77 23.65
C HIS A 455 3.97 -15.97 24.13
N VAL A 456 3.76 -14.82 24.77
CA VAL A 456 4.80 -14.04 25.46
C VAL A 456 5.01 -14.67 26.85
N GLY A 457 6.26 -15.03 27.17
CA GLY A 457 6.64 -15.73 28.41
C GLY A 457 6.84 -14.82 29.61
#